data_91e82cb83a890b7c20484156daff96f6
#
_entry.id   91e82cb83a890b7c20484156daff96f6
#
_cell.length_a   1.000
_cell.length_b   1.000
_cell.length_c   1.000
_cell.angle_alpha   90.00
_cell.angle_beta   90.00
_cell.angle_gamma   90.00
#
_symmetry.space_group_name_H-M   'P 1'
#
loop_
_entity.id
_entity.type
_entity.pdbx_description
1 polymer ?
#
loop_
_entity_poly.entity_id
_entity_poly.type
_entity_poly.pdbx_seq_one_letter_code
_entity_poly.pdbx_strand_id
1 'polypeptide(L)'
;MGQKINPIGFRMGISKDWISRWFAGKDQYADLALEDIQIRKVLKERLSAAGLKQIDIERTENELKIYLKVSKPGLVIGRGGSGVEQLEKELKNYTKAKIKITAEEIKTPEVEAQLVADYICRQLKRRIPYRRVCSFATNAAMDKGVKGIKIRVSGVLGGSNTIGRTETFNKGYVPLQTLRADIDYAQVDCKMIFGTIGIKVWIYKGEVKA
;
A
#
# COMPACT_ATOMS: atom_id res chain seq x y z
N MET A 1 13.42 -19.89 -14.32
CA MET A 1 12.46 -18.75 -14.43
C MET A 1 13.17 -17.50 -13.95
N GLY A 2 13.17 -16.41 -14.75
CA GLY A 2 13.81 -15.16 -14.39
C GLY A 2 13.12 -14.46 -13.20
N GLN A 3 13.89 -13.72 -12.42
CA GLN A 3 13.37 -12.86 -11.36
C GLN A 3 12.73 -11.61 -11.96
N LYS A 4 11.63 -11.12 -11.33
CA LYS A 4 10.93 -9.91 -11.78
C LYS A 4 11.29 -8.75 -10.85
N ILE A 5 11.64 -7.62 -11.45
CA ILE A 5 11.89 -6.38 -10.73
C ILE A 5 10.59 -5.83 -10.11
N ASN A 6 10.72 -5.04 -9.03
CA ASN A 6 9.60 -4.31 -8.47
C ASN A 6 9.08 -3.27 -9.48
N PRO A 7 7.79 -3.31 -9.87
CA PRO A 7 7.23 -2.41 -10.87
C PRO A 7 7.31 -0.93 -10.53
N ILE A 8 7.23 -0.58 -9.23
CA ILE A 8 7.33 0.80 -8.76
C ILE A 8 8.77 1.28 -8.91
N GLY A 9 9.75 0.51 -8.39
CA GLY A 9 11.17 0.86 -8.49
C GLY A 9 11.66 0.97 -9.93
N PHE A 10 11.15 0.10 -10.83
CA PHE A 10 11.49 0.14 -12.27
C PHE A 10 11.02 1.42 -12.97
N ARG A 11 9.98 2.08 -12.44
CA ARG A 11 9.38 3.29 -13.01
C ARG A 11 9.69 4.56 -12.22
N MET A 12 10.53 4.46 -11.20
CA MET A 12 10.94 5.60 -10.39
C MET A 12 11.68 6.64 -11.25
N GLY A 13 11.28 7.89 -11.12
CA GLY A 13 11.85 8.99 -11.92
C GLY A 13 11.33 9.10 -13.35
N ILE A 14 10.48 8.16 -13.84
CA ILE A 14 9.85 8.20 -15.16
C ILE A 14 8.35 8.47 -15.02
N SER A 15 7.60 7.56 -14.39
CA SER A 15 6.15 7.67 -14.18
C SER A 15 5.74 7.62 -12.72
N LYS A 16 6.65 7.27 -11.83
CA LYS A 16 6.44 7.26 -10.37
C LYS A 16 7.44 8.18 -9.69
N ASP A 17 6.96 8.87 -8.67
CA ASP A 17 7.75 9.80 -7.85
C ASP A 17 8.10 9.19 -6.50
N TRP A 18 9.02 9.84 -5.78
CA TRP A 18 9.46 9.44 -4.44
C TRP A 18 8.36 9.62 -3.40
N ILE A 19 8.33 8.69 -2.44
CA ILE A 19 7.38 8.71 -1.31
C ILE A 19 7.87 9.62 -0.18
N SER A 20 9.19 9.79 -0.06
CA SER A 20 9.82 10.75 0.85
C SER A 20 10.53 11.81 0.04
N ARG A 21 10.22 13.08 0.31
CA ARG A 21 10.75 14.25 -0.39
C ARG A 21 11.44 15.15 0.62
N TRP A 22 12.71 14.91 0.83
CA TRP A 22 13.55 15.72 1.69
C TRP A 22 15.03 15.51 1.38
N PHE A 23 15.84 16.45 1.83
CA PHE A 23 17.29 16.40 1.72
C PHE A 23 17.91 16.62 3.11
N ALA A 24 19.00 15.90 3.40
CA ALA A 24 19.79 16.09 4.62
C ALA A 24 21.28 15.86 4.33
N GLY A 25 22.12 16.51 5.14
CA GLY A 25 23.56 16.27 5.15
C GLY A 25 23.89 14.84 5.56
N LYS A 26 25.12 14.39 5.24
CA LYS A 26 25.59 13.03 5.48
C LYS A 26 25.40 12.57 6.93
N ASP A 27 25.67 13.45 7.89
CA ASP A 27 25.66 13.13 9.32
C ASP A 27 24.25 12.97 9.89
N GLN A 28 23.28 13.70 9.37
CA GLN A 28 21.88 13.68 9.83
C GLN A 28 20.98 12.73 9.07
N TYR A 29 21.43 12.27 7.88
CA TYR A 29 20.60 11.45 7.00
C TYR A 29 20.11 10.14 7.64
N ALA A 30 20.99 9.46 8.37
CA ALA A 30 20.69 8.17 8.99
C ALA A 30 19.59 8.32 10.06
N ASP A 31 19.68 9.33 10.91
CA ASP A 31 18.72 9.58 11.99
C ASP A 31 17.33 9.91 11.41
N LEU A 32 17.28 10.83 10.44
CA LEU A 32 16.02 11.22 9.79
C LEU A 32 15.37 10.04 9.01
N ALA A 33 16.16 9.18 8.37
CA ALA A 33 15.66 8.00 7.69
C ALA A 33 15.07 6.97 8.69
N LEU A 34 15.72 6.78 9.85
CA LEU A 34 15.21 5.92 10.91
C LEU A 34 13.90 6.46 11.51
N GLU A 35 13.83 7.79 11.73
CA GLU A 35 12.58 8.44 12.16
C GLU A 35 11.44 8.18 11.15
N ASP A 36 11.68 8.35 9.84
CA ASP A 36 10.66 8.09 8.81
C ASP A 36 10.17 6.65 8.83
N ILE A 37 11.06 5.68 9.04
CA ILE A 37 10.69 4.26 9.14
C ILE A 37 9.80 4.03 10.36
N GLN A 38 10.12 4.60 11.51
CA GLN A 38 9.34 4.48 12.74
C GLN A 38 7.96 5.13 12.58
N ILE A 39 7.90 6.36 12.04
CA ILE A 39 6.66 7.08 11.74
C ILE A 39 5.76 6.24 10.83
N ARG A 40 6.31 5.70 9.74
CA ARG A 40 5.54 4.84 8.82
C ARG A 40 5.03 3.57 9.49
N LYS A 41 5.80 2.97 10.39
CA LYS A 41 5.39 1.77 11.14
C LYS A 41 4.21 2.08 12.05
N VAL A 42 4.31 3.11 12.88
CA VAL A 42 3.24 3.54 13.81
C VAL A 42 1.96 3.87 13.04
N LEU A 43 2.07 4.67 11.96
CA LEU A 43 0.91 5.04 11.15
C LEU A 43 0.25 3.85 10.46
N LYS A 44 1.02 2.87 9.95
CA LYS A 44 0.46 1.63 9.37
C LYS A 44 -0.30 0.79 10.39
N GLU A 45 0.21 0.69 11.60
CA GLU A 45 -0.44 -0.06 12.68
C GLU A 45 -1.77 0.59 13.11
N ARG A 46 -1.74 1.91 13.33
CA ARG A 46 -2.92 2.68 13.78
C ARG A 46 -4.00 2.82 12.72
N LEU A 47 -3.60 3.05 11.47
CA LEU A 47 -4.52 3.35 10.37
C LEU A 47 -4.94 2.12 9.56
N SER A 48 -4.65 0.91 10.03
CA SER A 48 -5.02 -0.34 9.34
C SER A 48 -6.53 -0.44 9.05
N ALA A 49 -7.39 0.10 9.91
CA ALA A 49 -8.84 0.13 9.75
C ALA A 49 -9.32 1.20 8.74
N ALA A 50 -8.57 2.29 8.59
CA ALA A 50 -8.92 3.40 7.69
C ALA A 50 -8.67 3.09 6.20
N GLY A 51 -7.98 1.98 5.89
CA GLY A 51 -7.61 1.63 4.51
C GLY A 51 -6.54 2.56 3.98
N LEU A 52 -5.34 2.44 4.51
CA LEU A 52 -4.18 3.23 4.15
C LEU A 52 -3.55 2.70 2.86
N LYS A 53 -3.44 3.54 1.83
CA LYS A 53 -2.73 3.23 0.58
C LYS A 53 -1.24 3.58 0.71
N GLN A 54 -0.95 4.84 1.03
CA GLN A 54 0.40 5.42 0.97
C GLN A 54 0.56 6.52 2.00
N ILE A 55 1.78 6.69 2.49
CA ILE A 55 2.20 7.75 3.39
C ILE A 55 3.29 8.53 2.67
N ASP A 56 3.02 9.75 2.26
CA ASP A 56 4.02 10.63 1.67
C ASP A 56 4.54 11.56 2.75
N ILE A 57 5.88 11.71 2.81
CA ILE A 57 6.55 12.50 3.84
C ILE A 57 7.37 13.58 3.15
N GLU A 58 7.11 14.84 3.54
CA GLU A 58 7.90 15.99 3.13
C GLU A 58 8.52 16.62 4.38
N ARG A 59 9.83 16.82 4.38
CA ARG A 59 10.54 17.47 5.47
C ARG A 59 11.13 18.79 5.00
N THR A 60 10.94 19.81 5.83
CA THR A 60 11.65 21.07 5.81
C THR A 60 12.46 21.14 7.12
N GLU A 61 13.36 22.08 7.29
CA GLU A 61 14.21 22.20 8.49
C GLU A 61 13.43 22.11 9.82
N ASN A 62 12.25 22.75 9.90
CA ASN A 62 11.46 22.84 11.12
C ASN A 62 10.09 22.14 11.05
N GLU A 63 9.65 21.70 9.88
CA GLU A 63 8.32 21.13 9.70
C GLU A 63 8.38 19.75 9.01
N LEU A 64 7.56 18.85 9.52
CA LEU A 64 7.30 17.52 8.97
C LEU A 64 5.86 17.47 8.47
N LYS A 65 5.69 17.41 7.15
CA LYS A 65 4.37 17.27 6.51
C LYS A 65 4.15 15.81 6.12
N ILE A 66 3.05 15.24 6.58
CA ILE A 66 2.66 13.86 6.32
C ILE A 66 1.33 13.86 5.56
N TYR A 67 1.35 13.36 4.33
CA TYR A 67 0.13 13.19 3.53
C TYR A 67 -0.29 11.72 3.59
N LEU A 68 -1.48 11.48 4.10
CA LEU A 68 -2.07 10.15 4.26
C LEU A 68 -3.11 9.91 3.19
N LYS A 69 -2.81 9.05 2.21
CA LYS A 69 -3.79 8.62 1.20
C LYS A 69 -4.60 7.45 1.75
N VAL A 70 -5.86 7.70 2.09
CA VAL A 70 -6.73 6.75 2.78
C VAL A 70 -8.09 6.60 2.10
N SER A 71 -8.73 5.44 2.26
CA SER A 71 -10.09 5.23 1.73
C SER A 71 -11.18 5.81 2.62
N LYS A 72 -10.91 5.98 3.93
CA LYS A 72 -11.88 6.48 4.91
C LYS A 72 -11.25 7.59 5.75
N PRO A 73 -11.18 8.83 5.26
CA PRO A 73 -10.54 9.93 5.97
C PRO A 73 -11.23 10.29 7.28
N GLY A 74 -12.52 10.08 7.40
CA GLY A 74 -13.26 10.31 8.65
C GLY A 74 -12.74 9.51 9.84
N LEU A 75 -12.21 8.30 9.63
CA LEU A 75 -11.60 7.49 10.69
C LEU A 75 -10.22 8.04 11.14
N VAL A 76 -9.53 8.74 10.25
CA VAL A 76 -8.23 9.38 10.56
C VAL A 76 -8.46 10.69 11.29
N ILE A 77 -9.38 11.51 10.80
CA ILE A 77 -9.68 12.84 11.37
C ILE A 77 -10.34 12.70 12.74
N GLY A 78 -11.26 11.73 12.87
CA GLY A 78 -12.03 11.56 14.10
C GLY A 78 -13.05 12.67 14.35
N ARG A 79 -13.75 12.60 15.47
CA ARG A 79 -14.73 13.61 15.85
C ARG A 79 -14.03 14.92 16.23
N GLY A 80 -14.33 16.01 15.52
CA GLY A 80 -13.73 17.32 15.80
C GLY A 80 -12.22 17.43 15.62
N GLY A 81 -11.58 16.50 14.86
CA GLY A 81 -10.13 16.52 14.65
C GLY A 81 -9.31 15.76 15.72
N SER A 82 -9.96 15.18 16.72
CA SER A 82 -9.28 14.47 17.84
C SER A 82 -8.38 13.32 17.38
N GLY A 83 -8.69 12.65 16.28
CA GLY A 83 -7.87 11.58 15.74
C GLY A 83 -6.50 12.08 15.25
N VAL A 84 -6.49 13.19 14.52
CA VAL A 84 -5.24 13.83 14.04
C VAL A 84 -4.41 14.32 15.21
N GLU A 85 -5.03 14.97 16.21
CA GLU A 85 -4.31 15.45 17.42
C GLU A 85 -3.67 14.29 18.20
N GLN A 86 -4.36 13.16 18.32
CA GLN A 86 -3.79 11.97 18.97
C GLN A 86 -2.58 11.42 18.21
N LEU A 87 -2.69 11.33 16.87
CA LEU A 87 -1.59 10.89 16.02
C LEU A 87 -0.40 11.86 16.12
N GLU A 88 -0.64 13.17 16.10
CA GLU A 88 0.41 14.16 16.26
C GLU A 88 1.12 14.03 17.64
N LYS A 89 0.38 13.81 18.72
CA LYS A 89 0.95 13.58 20.05
C LYS A 89 1.80 12.31 20.11
N GLU A 90 1.34 11.21 19.50
CA GLU A 90 2.12 9.98 19.44
C GLU A 90 3.40 10.16 18.60
N LEU A 91 3.32 10.82 17.46
CA LEU A 91 4.46 11.05 16.58
C LEU A 91 5.50 12.03 17.15
N LYS A 92 5.11 12.95 18.04
CA LYS A 92 6.05 13.82 18.76
C LYS A 92 7.08 13.07 19.60
N ASN A 93 6.82 11.81 19.95
CA ASN A 93 7.80 10.99 20.66
C ASN A 93 8.96 10.53 19.76
N TYR A 94 8.80 10.62 18.44
CA TYR A 94 9.77 10.14 17.46
C TYR A 94 10.50 11.27 16.72
N THR A 95 9.96 12.48 16.71
CA THR A 95 10.57 13.63 16.02
C THR A 95 10.41 14.92 16.83
N LYS A 96 11.42 15.80 16.71
CA LYS A 96 11.41 17.13 17.32
C LYS A 96 10.75 18.19 16.41
N ALA A 97 10.55 17.88 15.13
CA ALA A 97 9.97 18.80 14.16
C ALA A 97 8.47 19.02 14.42
N LYS A 98 7.96 20.17 13.98
CA LYS A 98 6.51 20.45 14.00
C LYS A 98 5.80 19.56 12.96
N ILE A 99 4.87 18.71 13.43
CA ILE A 99 4.15 17.76 12.59
C ILE A 99 2.90 18.41 12.04
N LYS A 100 2.62 18.18 10.76
CA LYS A 100 1.36 18.52 10.10
C LYS A 100 0.86 17.31 9.32
N ILE A 101 -0.32 16.80 9.68
CA ILE A 101 -0.94 15.63 9.05
C ILE A 101 -2.08 16.10 8.15
N THR A 102 -2.08 15.65 6.89
CA THR A 102 -3.17 15.90 5.94
C THR A 102 -3.69 14.56 5.44
N ALA A 103 -5.00 14.33 5.55
CA ALA A 103 -5.64 13.12 5.03
C ALA A 103 -6.27 13.40 3.67
N GLU A 104 -5.88 12.65 2.65
CA GLU A 104 -6.42 12.70 1.29
C GLU A 104 -7.33 11.50 1.05
N GLU A 105 -8.53 11.75 0.53
CA GLU A 105 -9.50 10.69 0.24
C GLU A 105 -9.23 9.99 -1.08
N ILE A 106 -9.29 8.65 -1.07
CA ILE A 106 -9.27 7.81 -2.26
C ILE A 106 -10.71 7.44 -2.62
N LYS A 107 -11.22 8.01 -3.72
CA LYS A 107 -12.61 7.80 -4.19
C LYS A 107 -12.87 6.36 -4.65
N THR A 108 -11.87 5.68 -5.24
CA THR A 108 -11.99 4.34 -5.84
C THR A 108 -10.98 3.37 -5.24
N PRO A 109 -11.24 2.79 -4.06
CA PRO A 109 -10.30 1.89 -3.39
C PRO A 109 -10.04 0.59 -4.16
N GLU A 110 -10.96 0.16 -5.03
CA GLU A 110 -10.84 -1.06 -5.83
C GLU A 110 -9.79 -0.95 -6.95
N VAL A 111 -9.34 0.27 -7.27
CA VAL A 111 -8.32 0.56 -8.29
C VAL A 111 -6.91 0.68 -7.68
N GLU A 112 -6.79 0.59 -6.37
CA GLU A 112 -5.54 0.76 -5.65
C GLU A 112 -4.99 -0.57 -5.13
N ALA A 113 -3.79 -0.95 -5.61
CA ALA A 113 -3.22 -2.27 -5.36
C ALA A 113 -3.07 -2.59 -3.86
N GLN A 114 -2.65 -1.61 -3.04
CA GLN A 114 -2.49 -1.80 -1.60
C GLN A 114 -3.83 -2.11 -0.92
N LEU A 115 -4.88 -1.35 -1.26
CA LEU A 115 -6.20 -1.53 -0.65
C LEU A 115 -6.85 -2.85 -1.06
N VAL A 116 -6.65 -3.27 -2.31
CA VAL A 116 -7.10 -4.58 -2.80
C VAL A 116 -6.36 -5.71 -2.09
N ALA A 117 -5.03 -5.60 -1.91
CA ALA A 117 -4.26 -6.60 -1.19
C ALA A 117 -4.68 -6.73 0.29
N ASP A 118 -4.91 -5.59 0.95
CA ASP A 118 -5.41 -5.54 2.34
C ASP A 118 -6.83 -6.08 2.46
N TYR A 119 -7.68 -5.84 1.46
CA TYR A 119 -9.01 -6.43 1.38
C TYR A 119 -8.94 -7.95 1.30
N ILE A 120 -8.12 -8.49 0.40
CA ILE A 120 -7.92 -9.94 0.25
C ILE A 120 -7.41 -10.55 1.56
N CYS A 121 -6.40 -9.92 2.18
CA CYS A 121 -5.86 -10.38 3.47
C CYS A 121 -6.95 -10.44 4.56
N ARG A 122 -7.78 -9.40 4.68
CA ARG A 122 -8.90 -9.38 5.64
C ARG A 122 -9.92 -10.48 5.40
N GLN A 123 -10.26 -10.77 4.13
CA GLN A 123 -11.21 -11.83 3.79
C GLN A 123 -10.63 -13.23 4.05
N LEU A 124 -9.33 -13.43 3.77
CA LEU A 124 -8.65 -14.69 4.10
C LEU A 124 -8.61 -14.94 5.61
N LYS A 125 -8.37 -13.91 6.44
CA LYS A 125 -8.45 -14.01 7.89
C LYS A 125 -9.84 -14.42 8.40
N ARG A 126 -10.90 -14.09 7.64
CA ARG A 126 -12.27 -14.54 7.87
C ARG A 126 -12.55 -15.95 7.34
N ARG A 127 -11.50 -16.67 6.88
CA ARG A 127 -11.58 -18.03 6.32
C ARG A 127 -12.45 -18.16 5.06
N ILE A 128 -12.64 -17.08 4.31
CA ILE A 128 -13.33 -17.16 3.01
C ILE A 128 -12.40 -17.81 2.00
N PRO A 129 -12.90 -18.72 1.13
CA PRO A 129 -12.09 -19.39 0.12
C PRO A 129 -11.36 -18.39 -0.79
N TYR A 130 -10.03 -18.52 -0.88
CA TYR A 130 -9.17 -17.58 -1.61
C TYR A 130 -9.57 -17.40 -3.08
N ARG A 131 -10.05 -18.46 -3.76
CA ARG A 131 -10.50 -18.37 -5.15
C ARG A 131 -11.67 -17.41 -5.29
N ARG A 132 -12.67 -17.49 -4.40
CA ARG A 132 -13.82 -16.60 -4.40
C ARG A 132 -13.42 -15.16 -4.14
N VAL A 133 -12.53 -14.93 -3.18
CA VAL A 133 -12.06 -13.58 -2.81
C VAL A 133 -11.27 -12.95 -3.96
N CYS A 134 -10.32 -13.69 -4.57
CA CYS A 134 -9.50 -13.20 -5.67
C CYS A 134 -10.33 -12.93 -6.92
N SER A 135 -11.28 -13.81 -7.26
CA SER A 135 -12.19 -13.61 -8.39
C SER A 135 -13.07 -12.38 -8.19
N PHE A 136 -13.64 -12.20 -6.99
CA PHE A 136 -14.42 -11.02 -6.66
C PHE A 136 -13.60 -9.72 -6.77
N ALA A 137 -12.40 -9.69 -6.17
CA ALA A 137 -11.50 -8.53 -6.22
C ALA A 137 -11.09 -8.18 -7.67
N THR A 138 -10.85 -9.22 -8.50
CA THR A 138 -10.52 -9.04 -9.91
C THR A 138 -11.67 -8.44 -10.70
N ASN A 139 -12.89 -8.92 -10.49
CA ASN A 139 -14.07 -8.39 -11.16
C ASN A 139 -14.38 -6.95 -10.70
N ALA A 140 -14.35 -6.69 -9.40
CA ALA A 140 -14.61 -5.36 -8.85
C ALA A 140 -13.64 -4.29 -9.39
N ALA A 141 -12.35 -4.64 -9.57
CA ALA A 141 -11.39 -3.73 -10.18
C ALA A 141 -11.69 -3.48 -11.68
N MET A 142 -12.05 -4.52 -12.43
CA MET A 142 -12.39 -4.38 -13.85
C MET A 142 -13.66 -3.53 -14.05
N ASP A 143 -14.66 -3.69 -13.19
CA ASP A 143 -15.91 -2.90 -13.23
C ASP A 143 -15.67 -1.40 -12.99
N LYS A 144 -14.56 -1.04 -12.32
CA LYS A 144 -14.10 0.35 -12.13
C LYS A 144 -13.21 0.87 -13.28
N GLY A 145 -13.12 0.16 -14.39
CA GLY A 145 -12.45 0.61 -15.60
C GLY A 145 -10.93 0.41 -15.62
N VAL A 146 -10.38 -0.46 -14.79
CA VAL A 146 -8.97 -0.88 -14.86
C VAL A 146 -8.73 -1.68 -16.14
N LYS A 147 -7.63 -1.40 -16.86
CA LYS A 147 -7.28 -2.11 -18.11
C LYS A 147 -6.78 -3.52 -17.89
N GLY A 148 -6.27 -3.81 -16.70
CA GLY A 148 -5.83 -5.15 -16.35
C GLY A 148 -5.44 -5.27 -14.88
N ILE A 149 -5.71 -6.44 -14.32
CA ILE A 149 -5.32 -6.79 -12.95
C ILE A 149 -4.71 -8.19 -12.91
N LYS A 150 -3.69 -8.33 -12.08
CA LYS A 150 -3.04 -9.60 -11.78
C LYS A 150 -2.87 -9.74 -10.29
N ILE A 151 -3.40 -10.82 -9.73
CA ILE A 151 -3.27 -11.16 -8.31
C ILE A 151 -2.52 -12.50 -8.22
N ARG A 152 -1.46 -12.54 -7.42
CA ARG A 152 -0.72 -13.77 -7.13
C ARG A 152 -0.78 -14.02 -5.64
N VAL A 153 -1.25 -15.19 -5.28
CA VAL A 153 -1.34 -15.66 -3.89
C VAL A 153 -0.43 -16.87 -3.74
N SER A 154 0.44 -16.84 -2.75
CA SER A 154 1.41 -17.90 -2.47
C SER A 154 1.44 -18.25 -0.99
N GLY A 155 1.50 -19.53 -0.67
CA GLY A 155 1.50 -20.03 0.70
C GLY A 155 0.67 -21.29 0.85
N VAL A 156 0.29 -21.62 2.07
CA VAL A 156 -0.61 -22.74 2.37
C VAL A 156 -2.04 -22.30 2.07
N LEU A 157 -2.52 -22.58 0.87
CA LEU A 157 -3.84 -22.20 0.41
C LEU A 157 -4.87 -23.29 0.76
N GLY A 158 -5.94 -22.91 1.45
CA GLY A 158 -7.06 -23.81 1.79
C GLY A 158 -6.96 -24.47 3.17
N GLY A 159 -5.88 -24.26 3.93
CA GLY A 159 -5.78 -24.66 5.36
C GLY A 159 -5.65 -26.16 5.66
N SER A 160 -5.87 -27.04 4.68
CA SER A 160 -5.85 -28.50 4.87
C SER A 160 -4.53 -29.17 4.44
N ASN A 161 -3.72 -28.48 3.65
CA ASN A 161 -2.46 -29.02 3.14
C ASN A 161 -1.28 -28.29 3.75
N THR A 162 -0.23 -29.02 4.10
CA THR A 162 1.06 -28.46 4.55
C THR A 162 1.93 -27.95 3.40
N ILE A 163 1.63 -28.35 2.16
CA ILE A 163 2.40 -27.97 0.98
C ILE A 163 1.99 -26.61 0.47
N GLY A 164 2.96 -25.69 0.38
CA GLY A 164 2.74 -24.36 -0.19
C GLY A 164 2.44 -24.42 -1.68
N ARG A 165 1.45 -23.63 -2.10
CA ARG A 165 1.04 -23.49 -3.52
C ARG A 165 1.09 -22.01 -3.92
N THR A 166 1.21 -21.77 -5.23
CA THR A 166 1.11 -20.45 -5.81
C THR A 166 0.06 -20.46 -6.89
N GLU A 167 -0.97 -19.63 -6.73
CA GLU A 167 -2.00 -19.44 -7.74
C GLU A 167 -2.01 -18.00 -8.23
N THR A 168 -2.32 -17.79 -9.49
CA THR A 168 -2.36 -16.48 -10.13
C THR A 168 -3.71 -16.29 -10.82
N PHE A 169 -4.34 -15.15 -10.53
CA PHE A 169 -5.60 -14.71 -11.12
C PHE A 169 -5.31 -13.49 -11.97
N ASN A 170 -5.67 -13.55 -13.26
CA ASN A 170 -5.48 -12.41 -14.17
C ASN A 170 -6.77 -12.12 -14.91
N LYS A 171 -7.03 -10.84 -15.15
CA LYS A 171 -8.06 -10.36 -16.06
C LYS A 171 -7.54 -9.11 -16.78
N GLY A 172 -7.74 -9.03 -18.08
CA GLY A 172 -7.12 -7.99 -18.89
C GLY A 172 -5.62 -8.18 -19.12
N TYR A 173 -4.95 -7.14 -19.57
CA TYR A 173 -3.53 -7.14 -19.92
C TYR A 173 -2.72 -6.30 -18.92
N VAL A 174 -1.57 -6.81 -18.46
CA VAL A 174 -0.67 -6.09 -17.54
C VAL A 174 0.74 -6.04 -18.11
N PRO A 175 1.14 -4.96 -18.82
CA PRO A 175 2.42 -4.82 -19.48
C PRO A 175 3.53 -4.45 -18.49
N LEU A 176 4.18 -5.45 -17.89
CA LEU A 176 5.20 -5.21 -16.86
C LEU A 176 6.48 -4.56 -17.41
N GLN A 177 6.81 -4.76 -18.68
CA GLN A 177 8.04 -4.27 -19.32
C GLN A 177 7.90 -2.84 -19.89
N THR A 178 6.70 -2.39 -20.16
CA THR A 178 6.44 -1.06 -20.72
C THR A 178 6.61 0.01 -19.64
N LEU A 179 7.59 0.89 -19.78
CA LEU A 179 7.91 1.94 -18.80
C LEU A 179 6.79 2.98 -18.65
N ARG A 180 6.16 3.36 -19.77
CA ARG A 180 5.04 4.32 -19.81
C ARG A 180 3.73 3.78 -19.23
N ALA A 181 3.65 2.47 -18.93
CA ALA A 181 2.47 1.88 -18.32
C ALA A 181 2.36 2.26 -16.84
N ASP A 182 1.25 2.88 -16.44
CA ASP A 182 0.94 3.15 -15.03
C ASP A 182 0.50 1.86 -14.35
N ILE A 183 1.43 1.24 -13.65
CA ILE A 183 1.18 0.02 -12.88
C ILE A 183 1.31 0.34 -11.40
N ASP A 184 0.21 0.12 -10.68
CA ASP A 184 0.21 0.10 -9.23
C ASP A 184 0.52 -1.30 -8.73
N TYR A 185 1.36 -1.41 -7.70
CA TYR A 185 1.83 -2.68 -7.15
C TYR A 185 1.79 -2.66 -5.63
N ALA A 186 1.32 -3.76 -5.07
CA ALA A 186 1.40 -3.98 -3.63
C ALA A 186 1.75 -5.42 -3.29
N GLN A 187 2.43 -5.56 -2.17
CA GLN A 187 2.72 -6.85 -1.54
C GLN A 187 2.29 -6.78 -0.09
N VAL A 188 1.50 -7.76 0.33
CA VAL A 188 0.99 -7.89 1.70
C VAL A 188 1.16 -9.32 2.16
N ASP A 189 1.71 -9.49 3.36
CA ASP A 189 1.87 -10.78 3.99
C ASP A 189 0.73 -10.99 5.01
N CYS A 190 -0.13 -11.95 4.73
CA CYS A 190 -1.25 -12.31 5.57
C CYS A 190 -0.84 -13.43 6.53
N LYS A 191 -0.62 -13.09 7.79
CA LYS A 191 -0.31 -14.06 8.84
C LYS A 191 -1.58 -14.81 9.25
N MET A 192 -1.58 -16.12 9.05
CA MET A 192 -2.65 -17.06 9.39
C MET A 192 -2.16 -18.05 10.48
N ILE A 193 -3.09 -18.80 11.09
CA ILE A 193 -2.74 -19.80 12.10
C ILE A 193 -1.83 -20.89 11.53
N PHE A 194 -2.04 -21.27 10.26
CA PHE A 194 -1.32 -22.33 9.56
C PHE A 194 -0.14 -21.84 8.71
N GLY A 195 0.28 -20.59 8.88
CA GLY A 195 1.41 -20.02 8.16
C GLY A 195 1.11 -18.67 7.52
N THR A 196 2.07 -18.14 6.78
CA THR A 196 1.93 -16.84 6.10
C THR A 196 1.56 -17.04 4.64
N ILE A 197 0.55 -16.30 4.19
CA ILE A 197 0.15 -16.22 2.79
C ILE A 197 0.63 -14.90 2.23
N GLY A 198 1.52 -14.94 1.23
CA GLY A 198 1.98 -13.77 0.49
C GLY A 198 0.98 -13.42 -0.64
N ILE A 199 0.54 -12.17 -0.66
CA ILE A 199 -0.38 -11.63 -1.66
C ILE A 199 0.36 -10.55 -2.44
N LYS A 200 0.43 -10.69 -3.77
CA LYS A 200 0.98 -9.68 -4.67
C LYS A 200 -0.09 -9.25 -5.64
N VAL A 201 -0.29 -7.95 -5.78
CA VAL A 201 -1.31 -7.37 -6.65
C VAL A 201 -0.64 -6.39 -7.62
N TRP A 202 -0.96 -6.49 -8.90
CA TRP A 202 -0.58 -5.57 -9.96
C TRP A 202 -1.86 -5.05 -10.60
N ILE A 203 -2.00 -3.74 -10.70
CA ILE A 203 -3.14 -3.08 -11.33
C ILE A 203 -2.62 -2.16 -12.42
N TYR A 204 -3.05 -2.38 -13.65
CA TYR A 204 -2.72 -1.54 -14.79
C TYR A 204 -3.84 -0.53 -15.04
N LYS A 205 -3.56 0.75 -14.79
CA LYS A 205 -4.52 1.84 -14.96
C LYS A 205 -4.57 2.39 -16.38
N GLY A 206 -3.49 2.24 -17.13
CA GLY A 206 -3.35 2.74 -18.49
C GLY A 206 -1.94 3.25 -18.77
N GLU A 207 -1.75 3.90 -19.90
CA GLU A 207 -0.48 4.56 -20.21
C GLU A 207 -0.51 6.01 -19.73
N VAL A 208 0.59 6.45 -19.15
CA VAL A 208 0.81 7.86 -18.84
C VAL A 208 1.12 8.55 -20.17
N LYS A 209 0.32 9.54 -20.53
CA LYS A 209 0.65 10.42 -21.66
C LYS A 209 1.82 11.29 -21.22
N ALA A 210 2.87 11.33 -22.05
CA ALA A 210 3.96 12.26 -21.88
C ALA A 210 3.47 13.69 -22.08
#